data_61c11944d6f5383676d6939f4806acdc
#
_entry.id   61c11944d6f5383676d6939f4806acdc
#
_cell.length_a   1.000
_cell.length_b   1.000
_cell.length_c   1.000
_cell.angle_alpha   90.00
_cell.angle_beta   90.00
_cell.angle_gamma   90.00
#
_symmetry.space_group_name_H-M   'P 1'
#
loop_
_entity.id
_entity.type
_entity.pdbx_description
1 polymer ?
#
loop_
_entity_poly.entity_id
_entity_poly.type
_entity_poly.pdbx_seq_one_letter_code
_entity_poly.pdbx_strand_id
1 'polypeptide(L)'
;MKERPTERTTQTRPDASGPLRGPLKSHASAPLKSLGEMEAAVCDGFRRFEQDYMGRGPKDIHAYLLGDLLVVRLTGALTVAEQQLSQSLPVEKGRDLIKLVRTHLIETARPILEAMILEATGVGALSLHHDISTITGEKIIIVTLTEPPYCRDGKRR
;
A
#
# COMPACT_ATOMS: atom_id res chain seq x y z
N MET A 1 -44.79 70.74 13.22
CA MET A 1 -45.92 70.71 14.19
C MET A 1 -46.40 69.27 14.28
N LYS A 2 -46.39 68.69 15.50
CA LYS A 2 -46.97 67.39 15.92
C LYS A 2 -46.28 66.13 15.46
N GLU A 3 -45.59 65.46 16.27
CA GLU A 3 -45.80 64.63 17.49
C GLU A 3 -45.78 63.15 17.17
N ARG A 4 -44.91 62.49 17.91
CA ARG A 4 -44.77 61.01 18.04
C ARG A 4 -46.02 60.42 18.70
N PRO A 5 -46.21 59.11 18.60
CA PRO A 5 -45.78 58.30 19.74
C PRO A 5 -45.07 57.00 19.42
N THR A 6 -44.24 56.64 20.36
CA THR A 6 -43.55 55.43 20.66
C THR A 6 -44.47 54.21 20.80
N GLU A 7 -44.19 53.12 20.15
CA GLU A 7 -44.66 51.81 20.59
C GLU A 7 -43.46 50.84 20.82
N ARG A 8 -43.44 50.36 22.04
CA ARG A 8 -42.48 49.47 22.64
C ARG A 8 -42.94 48.05 22.31
N THR A 9 -42.27 47.32 21.42
CA THR A 9 -42.56 45.90 21.19
C THR A 9 -41.51 45.05 21.86
N THR A 10 -41.99 44.23 22.75
CA THR A 10 -41.40 43.28 23.62
C THR A 10 -40.54 42.29 22.83
N GLN A 11 -39.28 42.16 23.21
CA GLN A 11 -38.31 41.24 22.69
C GLN A 11 -38.53 39.84 23.32
N THR A 12 -39.17 38.95 22.58
CA THR A 12 -39.30 37.54 22.96
C THR A 12 -38.03 36.82 22.54
N ARG A 13 -37.28 36.31 23.50
CA ARG A 13 -36.14 35.38 23.26
C ARG A 13 -36.68 34.09 22.68
N PRO A 14 -36.10 33.53 21.60
CA PRO A 14 -36.33 32.15 21.26
C PRO A 14 -35.44 31.25 22.12
N ASP A 15 -36.07 30.28 22.66
CA ASP A 15 -35.59 29.18 23.48
C ASP A 15 -34.49 28.39 22.76
N ALA A 16 -33.35 28.18 23.43
CA ALA A 16 -32.22 27.46 22.92
C ALA A 16 -32.35 25.95 23.28
N SER A 17 -33.26 25.28 22.57
CA SER A 17 -33.32 23.82 22.59
C SER A 17 -32.69 23.28 21.29
N GLY A 18 -31.34 23.25 21.23
CA GLY A 18 -30.60 22.56 20.18
C GLY A 18 -30.79 21.04 20.29
N PRO A 19 -30.90 20.32 19.15
CA PRO A 19 -31.07 18.88 19.20
C PRO A 19 -29.81 18.22 19.80
N LEU A 20 -30.06 17.31 20.74
CA LEU A 20 -29.09 16.43 21.36
C LEU A 20 -28.21 15.77 20.28
N ARG A 21 -26.93 16.05 20.35
CA ARG A 21 -25.93 15.29 19.59
C ARG A 21 -26.08 13.82 19.96
N GLY A 22 -26.58 13.04 19.02
CA GLY A 22 -26.53 11.59 19.09
C GLY A 22 -25.09 11.12 19.28
N PRO A 23 -24.87 9.95 19.90
CA PRO A 23 -23.53 9.45 20.14
C PRO A 23 -22.79 9.35 18.82
N LEU A 24 -21.61 10.02 18.75
CA LEU A 24 -20.63 9.83 17.69
C LEU A 24 -20.42 8.32 17.56
N LYS A 25 -20.84 7.76 16.42
CA LYS A 25 -20.49 6.38 16.07
C LYS A 25 -18.98 6.30 16.13
N SER A 26 -18.46 5.66 17.17
CA SER A 26 -17.06 5.28 17.23
C SER A 26 -16.79 4.49 15.97
N HIS A 27 -15.95 5.03 15.08
CA HIS A 27 -15.35 4.22 14.03
C HIS A 27 -14.60 3.11 14.78
N ALA A 28 -15.16 1.91 14.80
CA ALA A 28 -14.49 0.74 15.31
C ALA A 28 -13.20 0.62 14.47
N SER A 29 -12.06 0.97 15.07
CA SER A 29 -10.76 0.76 14.45
C SER A 29 -10.66 -0.73 14.15
N ALA A 30 -10.36 -1.08 12.91
CA ALA A 30 -10.13 -2.47 12.53
C ALA A 30 -9.11 -3.09 13.50
N PRO A 31 -9.31 -4.35 13.93
CA PRO A 31 -8.40 -4.98 14.88
C PRO A 31 -6.98 -4.96 14.31
N LEU A 32 -6.01 -4.61 15.16
CA LEU A 32 -4.60 -4.59 14.79
C LEU A 32 -4.17 -5.97 14.28
N LYS A 33 -3.50 -5.99 13.14
CA LYS A 33 -2.94 -7.21 12.56
C LYS A 33 -1.70 -7.64 13.35
N SER A 34 -1.45 -8.95 13.41
CA SER A 34 -0.15 -9.48 13.83
C SER A 34 0.90 -9.27 12.74
N LEU A 35 2.18 -9.41 13.08
CA LEU A 35 3.27 -9.33 12.10
C LEU A 35 3.05 -10.32 10.94
N GLY A 36 2.74 -11.58 11.25
CA GLY A 36 2.48 -12.62 10.23
C GLY A 36 1.25 -12.33 9.37
N GLU A 37 0.20 -11.73 9.92
CA GLU A 37 -0.98 -11.30 9.15
C GLU A 37 -0.65 -10.16 8.17
N MET A 38 0.24 -9.24 8.55
CA MET A 38 0.71 -8.18 7.64
C MET A 38 1.58 -8.76 6.53
N GLU A 39 2.54 -9.62 6.86
CA GLU A 39 3.40 -10.30 5.89
C GLU A 39 2.58 -11.15 4.91
N ALA A 40 1.58 -11.87 5.38
CA ALA A 40 0.66 -12.63 4.53
C ALA A 40 -0.16 -11.72 3.61
N ALA A 41 -0.68 -10.60 4.12
CA ALA A 41 -1.43 -9.63 3.31
C ALA A 41 -0.54 -9.00 2.22
N VAL A 42 0.72 -8.71 2.53
CA VAL A 42 1.72 -8.24 1.55
C VAL A 42 1.95 -9.30 0.48
N CYS A 43 2.16 -10.56 0.86
CA CYS A 43 2.35 -11.66 -0.09
C CYS A 43 1.15 -11.81 -1.04
N ASP A 44 -0.07 -11.73 -0.52
CA ASP A 44 -1.30 -11.83 -1.32
C ASP A 44 -1.46 -10.65 -2.27
N GLY A 45 -1.10 -9.44 -1.82
CA GLY A 45 -1.11 -8.24 -2.65
C GLY A 45 -0.12 -8.35 -3.81
N PHE A 46 1.12 -8.74 -3.54
CA PHE A 46 2.14 -8.92 -4.59
C PHE A 46 1.82 -10.09 -5.53
N ARG A 47 1.21 -11.16 -5.03
CA ARG A 47 0.77 -12.29 -5.90
C ARG A 47 -0.26 -11.82 -6.91
N ARG A 48 -1.28 -11.06 -6.46
CA ARG A 48 -2.29 -10.46 -7.35
C ARG A 48 -1.67 -9.49 -8.34
N PHE A 49 -0.79 -8.61 -7.86
CA PHE A 49 -0.08 -7.66 -8.72
C PHE A 49 0.73 -8.36 -9.83
N GLU A 50 1.52 -9.37 -9.50
CA GLU A 50 2.29 -10.12 -10.51
C GLU A 50 1.36 -10.83 -11.50
N GLN A 51 0.25 -11.39 -11.04
CA GLN A 51 -0.74 -12.03 -11.91
C GLN A 51 -1.39 -11.03 -12.89
N ASP A 52 -1.81 -9.88 -12.39
CA ASP A 52 -2.59 -8.91 -13.16
C ASP A 52 -1.72 -8.04 -14.07
N TYR A 53 -0.54 -7.64 -13.59
CA TYR A 53 0.38 -6.76 -14.31
C TYR A 53 1.44 -7.48 -15.12
N MET A 54 1.98 -8.58 -14.61
CA MET A 54 3.04 -9.34 -15.28
C MET A 54 2.51 -10.56 -16.03
N GLY A 55 1.18 -10.81 -15.94
CA GLY A 55 0.49 -11.90 -16.62
C GLY A 55 0.75 -13.28 -16.02
N ARG A 56 1.52 -13.37 -14.94
CA ARG A 56 1.81 -14.62 -14.24
C ARG A 56 2.21 -14.36 -12.79
N GLY A 57 1.57 -15.09 -11.87
CA GLY A 57 2.00 -15.11 -10.47
C GLY A 57 3.35 -15.83 -10.27
N PRO A 58 4.10 -15.48 -9.21
CA PRO A 58 5.33 -16.16 -8.83
C PRO A 58 5.04 -17.61 -8.39
N LYS A 59 6.05 -18.47 -8.45
CA LYS A 59 5.96 -19.84 -7.91
C LYS A 59 5.84 -19.83 -6.40
N ASP A 60 6.61 -18.95 -5.76
CA ASP A 60 6.61 -18.78 -4.32
C ASP A 60 6.88 -17.32 -3.96
N ILE A 61 6.37 -16.87 -2.80
CA ILE A 61 6.52 -15.50 -2.33
C ILE A 61 6.61 -15.48 -0.81
N HIS A 62 7.57 -14.70 -0.30
CA HIS A 62 7.76 -14.43 1.11
C HIS A 62 7.92 -12.93 1.34
N ALA A 63 7.33 -12.44 2.41
CA ALA A 63 7.50 -11.07 2.88
C ALA A 63 8.06 -11.09 4.30
N TYR A 64 8.93 -10.14 4.60
CA TYR A 64 9.57 -9.98 5.91
C TYR A 64 9.50 -8.51 6.29
N LEU A 65 8.92 -8.23 7.45
CA LEU A 65 8.92 -6.91 8.09
C LEU A 65 10.02 -6.84 9.15
N LEU A 66 11.00 -5.98 8.93
CA LEU A 66 12.17 -5.79 9.78
C LEU A 66 12.21 -4.32 10.23
N GLY A 67 11.45 -3.98 11.26
CA GLY A 67 11.26 -2.59 11.66
C GLY A 67 10.47 -1.82 10.58
N ASP A 68 11.08 -0.79 10.03
CA ASP A 68 10.56 0.01 8.91
C ASP A 68 10.97 -0.53 7.52
N LEU A 69 11.64 -1.67 7.46
CA LEU A 69 12.06 -2.30 6.22
C LEU A 69 11.16 -3.48 5.87
N LEU A 70 10.52 -3.42 4.71
CA LEU A 70 9.77 -4.53 4.13
C LEU A 70 10.61 -5.16 3.00
N VAL A 71 10.89 -6.44 3.10
CA VAL A 71 11.56 -7.23 2.06
C VAL A 71 10.59 -8.25 1.50
N VAL A 72 10.39 -8.24 0.18
CA VAL A 72 9.55 -9.23 -0.51
C VAL A 72 10.42 -10.01 -1.50
N ARG A 73 10.44 -11.32 -1.34
CA ARG A 73 11.16 -12.25 -2.19
C ARG A 73 10.18 -13.09 -2.99
N LEU A 74 10.32 -13.07 -4.32
CA LEU A 74 9.51 -13.85 -5.25
C LEU A 74 10.41 -14.78 -6.03
N THR A 75 10.02 -16.05 -6.16
CA THR A 75 10.73 -17.03 -6.98
C THR A 75 9.90 -17.40 -8.21
N GLY A 76 10.57 -17.74 -9.31
CA GLY A 76 9.92 -18.10 -10.57
C GLY A 76 9.12 -16.93 -11.16
N ALA A 77 9.61 -15.70 -11.00
CA ALA A 77 8.93 -14.48 -11.45
C ALA A 77 9.08 -14.20 -12.96
N LEU A 78 10.02 -14.84 -13.66
CA LEU A 78 10.18 -14.70 -15.11
C LEU A 78 9.05 -15.43 -15.86
N THR A 79 8.45 -14.75 -16.81
CA THR A 79 7.52 -15.34 -17.77
C THR A 79 8.27 -16.27 -18.75
N VAL A 80 7.55 -17.16 -19.43
CA VAL A 80 8.15 -18.03 -20.45
C VAL A 80 8.81 -17.22 -21.57
N ALA A 81 8.15 -16.13 -21.99
CA ALA A 81 8.69 -15.22 -23.02
C ALA A 81 10.01 -14.57 -22.58
N GLU A 82 10.10 -14.12 -21.34
CA GLU A 82 11.33 -13.55 -20.79
C GLU A 82 12.44 -14.59 -20.63
N GLN A 83 12.11 -15.81 -20.26
CA GLN A 83 13.07 -16.92 -20.22
C GLN A 83 13.64 -17.19 -21.61
N GLN A 84 12.81 -17.26 -22.65
CA GLN A 84 13.26 -17.42 -24.03
C GLN A 84 14.12 -16.23 -24.49
N LEU A 85 13.70 -15.01 -24.16
CA LEU A 85 14.46 -13.81 -24.51
C LEU A 85 15.85 -13.79 -23.85
N SER A 86 15.98 -14.22 -22.60
CA SER A 86 17.26 -14.28 -21.90
C SER A 86 18.22 -15.30 -22.49
N GLN A 87 17.70 -16.30 -23.21
CA GLN A 87 18.49 -17.39 -23.83
C GLN A 87 18.80 -17.14 -25.31
N SER A 88 17.95 -16.41 -26.03
CA SER A 88 18.04 -16.21 -27.49
C SER A 88 18.88 -15.02 -27.93
N LEU A 89 19.07 -14.01 -27.06
CA LEU A 89 19.95 -12.86 -27.29
C LEU A 89 21.30 -13.07 -26.61
N PRO A 90 22.36 -12.32 -27.00
CA PRO A 90 23.54 -12.24 -26.15
C PRO A 90 23.11 -11.96 -24.72
N VAL A 91 23.58 -12.76 -23.78
CA VAL A 91 23.11 -12.81 -22.38
C VAL A 91 22.96 -11.42 -21.76
N GLU A 92 23.90 -10.52 -22.05
CA GLU A 92 23.89 -9.16 -21.54
C GLU A 92 22.71 -8.35 -22.08
N LYS A 93 22.44 -8.40 -23.38
CA LYS A 93 21.34 -7.64 -24.01
C LYS A 93 19.98 -8.13 -23.56
N GLY A 94 19.80 -9.45 -23.48
CA GLY A 94 18.55 -10.04 -22.98
C GLY A 94 18.25 -9.67 -21.53
N ARG A 95 19.29 -9.75 -20.68
CA ARG A 95 19.21 -9.33 -19.26
C ARG A 95 18.82 -7.86 -19.13
N ASP A 96 19.51 -6.98 -19.82
CA ASP A 96 19.33 -5.55 -19.68
C ASP A 96 17.95 -5.12 -20.19
N LEU A 97 17.46 -5.72 -21.27
CA LEU A 97 16.12 -5.49 -21.78
C LEU A 97 15.04 -5.94 -20.80
N ILE A 98 15.15 -7.13 -20.23
CA ILE A 98 14.21 -7.63 -19.24
C ILE A 98 14.19 -6.72 -18.01
N LYS A 99 15.34 -6.34 -17.48
CA LYS A 99 15.43 -5.42 -16.34
C LYS A 99 14.83 -4.06 -16.66
N LEU A 100 15.09 -3.50 -17.83
CA LEU A 100 14.54 -2.22 -18.27
C LEU A 100 13.00 -2.25 -18.34
N VAL A 101 12.44 -3.24 -19.02
CA VAL A 101 10.98 -3.40 -19.14
C VAL A 101 10.33 -3.54 -17.77
N ARG A 102 10.89 -4.38 -16.89
CA ARG A 102 10.34 -4.58 -15.55
C ARG A 102 10.47 -3.34 -14.67
N THR A 103 11.54 -2.57 -14.81
CA THR A 103 11.68 -1.29 -14.12
C THR A 103 10.56 -0.33 -14.55
N HIS A 104 10.31 -0.17 -15.84
CA HIS A 104 9.23 0.69 -16.31
C HIS A 104 7.86 0.23 -15.83
N LEU A 105 7.59 -1.08 -15.82
CA LEU A 105 6.30 -1.62 -15.32
C LEU A 105 6.12 -1.34 -13.83
N ILE A 106 7.14 -1.53 -13.01
CA ILE A 106 7.10 -1.26 -11.56
C ILE A 106 6.94 0.25 -11.30
N GLU A 107 7.68 1.11 -11.99
CA GLU A 107 7.56 2.55 -11.82
C GLU A 107 6.16 3.06 -12.23
N THR A 108 5.60 2.52 -13.31
CA THR A 108 4.23 2.84 -13.73
C THR A 108 3.19 2.38 -12.70
N ALA A 109 3.40 1.23 -12.10
CA ALA A 109 2.50 0.63 -11.11
C ALA A 109 2.79 1.09 -9.66
N ARG A 110 3.80 1.93 -9.43
CA ARG A 110 4.20 2.41 -8.11
C ARG A 110 3.03 2.87 -7.24
N PRO A 111 2.09 3.71 -7.70
CA PRO A 111 0.95 4.14 -6.88
C PRO A 111 0.07 2.98 -6.41
N ILE A 112 -0.08 1.94 -7.21
CA ILE A 112 -0.86 0.73 -6.88
C ILE A 112 -0.13 -0.08 -5.80
N LEU A 113 1.19 -0.25 -5.94
CA LEU A 113 2.02 -0.95 -4.96
C LEU A 113 2.06 -0.23 -3.62
N GLU A 114 2.20 1.09 -3.62
CA GLU A 114 2.18 1.92 -2.42
C GLU A 114 0.83 1.85 -1.69
N ALA A 115 -0.29 1.91 -2.42
CA ALA A 115 -1.63 1.75 -1.85
C ALA A 115 -1.84 0.36 -1.24
N MET A 116 -1.37 -0.69 -1.91
CA MET A 116 -1.44 -2.08 -1.43
C MET A 116 -0.61 -2.28 -0.16
N ILE A 117 0.60 -1.70 -0.10
CA ILE A 117 1.47 -1.76 1.09
C ILE A 117 0.81 -1.03 2.26
N LEU A 118 0.24 0.15 2.02
CA LEU A 118 -0.50 0.90 3.03
C LEU A 118 -1.70 0.12 3.58
N GLU A 119 -2.47 -0.54 2.72
CA GLU A 119 -3.59 -1.39 3.12
C GLU A 119 -3.14 -2.60 3.95
N ALA A 120 -2.03 -3.23 3.56
CA ALA A 120 -1.50 -4.41 4.24
C ALA A 120 -0.90 -4.09 5.61
N THR A 121 -0.13 -3.00 5.72
CA THR A 121 0.69 -2.67 6.89
C THR A 121 0.14 -1.52 7.74
N GLY A 122 -0.75 -0.70 7.18
CA GLY A 122 -1.23 0.54 7.80
C GLY A 122 -0.23 1.70 7.73
N VAL A 123 0.91 1.51 7.04
CA VAL A 123 2.01 2.49 6.97
C VAL A 123 2.40 2.74 5.52
N GLY A 124 2.69 3.99 5.17
CA GLY A 124 3.07 4.39 3.83
C GLY A 124 4.47 3.95 3.43
N ALA A 125 4.70 3.74 2.13
CA ALA A 125 6.01 3.51 1.56
C ALA A 125 6.76 4.84 1.36
N LEU A 126 8.01 4.91 1.83
CA LEU A 126 8.91 6.05 1.62
C LEU A 126 9.77 5.85 0.37
N SER A 127 10.29 4.66 0.16
CA SER A 127 11.06 4.30 -1.02
C SER A 127 10.80 2.85 -1.42
N LEU A 128 10.94 2.54 -2.71
CA LEU A 128 10.79 1.20 -3.26
C LEU A 128 11.93 0.92 -4.22
N HIS A 129 12.62 -0.19 -3.99
CA HIS A 129 13.70 -0.71 -4.83
C HIS A 129 13.37 -2.12 -5.25
N HIS A 130 13.78 -2.51 -6.43
CA HIS A 130 13.58 -3.88 -6.91
C HIS A 130 14.70 -4.29 -7.87
N ASP A 131 14.96 -5.59 -7.92
CA ASP A 131 15.78 -6.19 -8.96
C ASP A 131 15.32 -7.62 -9.25
N ILE A 132 15.69 -8.15 -10.41
CA ILE A 132 15.40 -9.51 -10.83
C ILE A 132 16.67 -10.19 -11.36
N SER A 133 16.89 -11.41 -10.90
CA SER A 133 17.89 -12.30 -11.49
C SER A 133 17.33 -12.96 -12.73
N THR A 134 17.89 -12.69 -13.88
CA THR A 134 17.52 -13.37 -15.14
C THR A 134 18.07 -14.80 -15.22
N ILE A 135 18.96 -15.19 -14.30
CA ILE A 135 19.51 -16.54 -14.19
C ILE A 135 18.57 -17.44 -13.41
N THR A 136 18.15 -17.00 -12.22
CA THR A 136 17.33 -17.79 -11.29
C THR A 136 15.83 -17.50 -11.40
N GLY A 137 15.44 -16.37 -11.98
CA GLY A 137 14.07 -15.87 -11.98
C GLY A 137 13.61 -15.37 -10.61
N GLU A 138 14.54 -15.14 -9.69
CA GLU A 138 14.25 -14.53 -8.38
C GLU A 138 14.11 -13.03 -8.52
N LYS A 139 13.07 -12.48 -7.89
CA LYS A 139 12.84 -11.04 -7.79
C LYS A 139 12.84 -10.63 -6.33
N ILE A 140 13.55 -9.56 -6.01
CA ILE A 140 13.56 -8.94 -4.69
C ILE A 140 12.99 -7.54 -4.81
N ILE A 141 12.10 -7.22 -3.87
CA ILE A 141 11.55 -5.88 -3.69
C ILE A 141 11.87 -5.45 -2.26
N ILE A 142 12.45 -4.28 -2.10
CA ILE A 142 12.78 -3.69 -0.80
C ILE A 142 12.03 -2.37 -0.70
N VAL A 143 11.25 -2.20 0.37
CA VAL A 143 10.49 -0.99 0.64
C VAL A 143 10.89 -0.46 2.00
N THR A 144 11.29 0.82 2.04
CA THR A 144 11.40 1.54 3.30
C THR A 144 10.04 2.16 3.60
N LEU A 145 9.51 1.89 4.78
CA LEU A 145 8.25 2.44 5.26
C LEU A 145 8.50 3.77 5.99
N THR A 146 7.49 4.61 6.10
CA THR A 146 7.59 5.89 6.81
C THR A 146 7.84 5.72 8.30
N GLU A 147 7.42 4.59 8.86
CA GLU A 147 7.66 4.17 10.25
C GLU A 147 7.46 2.65 10.38
N PRO A 148 7.95 2.02 11.46
CA PRO A 148 7.65 0.62 11.73
C PRO A 148 6.15 0.40 11.91
N PRO A 149 5.53 -0.61 11.24
CA PRO A 149 4.12 -0.92 11.41
C PRO A 149 3.78 -1.29 12.86
N TYR A 150 2.62 -0.86 13.30
CA TYR A 150 2.14 -1.18 14.64
C TYR A 150 1.47 -2.56 14.64
N CYS A 151 2.06 -3.52 15.35
CA CYS A 151 1.57 -4.90 15.42
C CYS A 151 0.81 -5.16 16.74
N ARG A 152 -0.19 -6.04 16.68
CA ARG A 152 -0.92 -6.52 17.87
C ARG A 152 0.01 -7.13 18.93
N ASP A 153 1.09 -7.76 18.52
CA ASP A 153 2.03 -8.47 19.39
C ASP A 153 3.00 -7.55 20.15
N GLY A 154 2.82 -6.23 20.09
CA GLY A 154 3.54 -5.25 20.90
C GLY A 154 5.05 -5.18 20.70
N LYS A 155 5.60 -5.85 19.71
CA LYS A 155 7.03 -5.81 19.37
C LYS A 155 7.27 -4.94 18.14
N ARG A 156 7.71 -3.71 18.38
CA ARG A 156 8.55 -3.00 17.40
C ARG A 156 9.88 -3.78 17.35
N ARG A 157 10.11 -4.48 16.29
CA ARG A 157 11.46 -5.01 16.01
C ARG A 157 12.19 -4.07 15.08
#